data_e4e132041fa440e7e58326febd9774d8
#
_entry.id   e4e132041fa440e7e58326febd9774d8
#
_cell.length_a   1.000
_cell.length_b   1.000
_cell.length_c   1.000
_cell.angle_alpha   90.00
_cell.angle_beta   90.00
_cell.angle_gamma   90.00
#
_symmetry.space_group_name_H-M   'P 1'
#
loop_
_entity.id
_entity.type
_entity.pdbx_description
1 polymer ?
#
loop_
_entity_poly.entity_id
_entity_poly.type
_entity_poly.pdbx_seq_one_letter_code
_entity_poly.pdbx_strand_id
1 'polypeptide(L)'
;MKALYFATFFIFSHLWVIACGVSWSPSNAIAFDGINAMGEVDITERLGYIDIDGENQIDLSLNFNSNRKTASKIFGYGWWFGLTDSYIVKDTRDSYKFVMPDNDNIILKRSYKNKKLFETKSKNWILEEIPNGFSVTGSCGVIFIFKRNFLDQVKYSNGTTLFFKYEGGNLKQINAKGTPIVLFRYDKYGTIYMDFAKEKRTIRFKVSEVSGYGKLLAEQVDFPNAKRIKKYSYKFSNNGVNEISITQNDETKKYFWESDGGLIAREEFYKNNRLADSYEYTIPNKDDVDKYKYLKRKSSSNKKEDIFYRNDKGVSVNQRDGGDIVKIYENMSANCYGKPRKIETKYPDGRIEEQLFLYDDKGRIIREVKDGKILFNVKRDDNEHSITYYDGNWKPIWKKVFDSQKRVISYEKFDGSKTTFKYLKNGEIEATLTKNGKSITKIFNENLTIIK
;
A
#
# COMPACT_ATOMS: atom_id res chain seq x y z
N MET A 1 -8.19 -42.14 -7.09
CA MET A 1 -7.21 -41.11 -6.80
C MET A 1 -7.91 -39.75 -6.97
N LYS A 2 -8.49 -39.21 -5.92
CA LYS A 2 -9.04 -37.86 -5.93
C LYS A 2 -8.06 -37.02 -5.15
N ALA A 3 -7.24 -36.24 -5.86
CA ALA A 3 -6.41 -35.21 -5.26
C ALA A 3 -7.38 -34.18 -4.64
N LEU A 4 -7.45 -34.21 -3.31
CA LEU A 4 -8.20 -33.25 -2.53
C LEU A 4 -7.49 -31.91 -2.69
N TYR A 5 -8.16 -30.98 -3.35
CA TYR A 5 -7.77 -29.59 -3.46
C TYR A 5 -7.72 -28.92 -2.08
N PHE A 6 -6.60 -29.07 -1.38
CA PHE A 6 -6.28 -28.28 -0.19
C PHE A 6 -5.69 -26.90 -0.54
N ALA A 7 -5.33 -26.72 -1.81
CA ALA A 7 -4.69 -25.49 -2.29
C ALA A 7 -5.64 -24.31 -2.54
N THR A 8 -6.96 -24.48 -2.38
CA THR A 8 -7.95 -23.47 -2.78
C THR A 8 -8.58 -22.72 -1.62
N PHE A 9 -8.06 -22.79 -0.41
CA PHE A 9 -8.70 -22.15 0.75
C PHE A 9 -7.85 -21.09 1.45
N PHE A 10 -6.78 -20.65 0.84
CA PHE A 10 -6.27 -19.31 1.10
C PHE A 10 -6.75 -18.38 -0.03
N ILE A 11 -8.06 -18.25 -0.18
CA ILE A 11 -8.58 -16.98 -0.64
C ILE A 11 -8.33 -16.03 0.54
N PHE A 12 -7.10 -15.55 0.61
CA PHE A 12 -6.86 -14.25 1.16
C PHE A 12 -7.74 -13.32 0.33
N SER A 13 -8.91 -12.99 0.86
CA SER A 13 -9.47 -11.70 0.56
C SER A 13 -8.37 -10.73 0.97
N HIS A 14 -7.58 -10.30 0.01
CA HIS A 14 -6.63 -9.20 0.16
C HIS A 14 -7.47 -7.95 0.36
N LEU A 15 -8.09 -7.88 1.52
CA LEU A 15 -8.56 -6.64 2.08
C LEU A 15 -7.27 -5.93 2.50
N TRP A 16 -6.74 -5.19 1.56
CA TRP A 16 -5.66 -4.28 1.73
C TRP A 16 -6.06 -3.30 2.83
N VAL A 17 -5.65 -3.57 4.06
CA VAL A 17 -5.55 -2.51 5.02
C VAL A 17 -4.31 -1.74 4.63
N ILE A 18 -4.51 -0.77 3.75
CA ILE A 18 -3.65 0.38 3.70
C ILE A 18 -3.61 0.88 5.13
N ALA A 19 -2.42 0.91 5.73
CA ALA A 19 -2.25 1.45 7.07
C ALA A 19 -3.05 2.73 7.17
N CYS A 20 -3.89 2.86 8.19
CA CYS A 20 -4.68 4.05 8.43
C CYS A 20 -3.78 5.28 8.33
N GLY A 21 -3.94 6.09 7.32
CA GLY A 21 -3.05 7.20 7.06
C GLY A 21 -2.86 7.52 5.60
N VAL A 22 -3.23 6.62 4.70
CA VAL A 22 -3.32 6.96 3.30
C VAL A 22 -4.56 7.82 3.13
N SER A 23 -4.38 9.14 3.22
CA SER A 23 -5.37 10.04 2.71
C SER A 23 -5.51 9.74 1.23
N TRP A 24 -6.74 9.62 0.75
CA TRP A 24 -6.99 9.56 -0.67
C TRP A 24 -6.72 10.96 -1.23
N SER A 25 -5.44 11.29 -1.35
CA SER A 25 -5.06 12.50 -2.02
C SER A 25 -5.09 12.24 -3.53
N PRO A 26 -5.27 13.30 -4.30
CA PRO A 26 -5.17 13.22 -5.75
C PRO A 26 -3.85 12.63 -6.24
N SER A 27 -2.80 12.85 -5.47
CA SER A 27 -1.47 12.34 -5.78
C SER A 27 -1.37 10.82 -5.64
N ASN A 28 -2.26 10.20 -4.84
CA ASN A 28 -2.21 8.75 -4.57
C ASN A 28 -3.23 7.95 -5.38
N ALA A 29 -4.16 8.60 -6.07
CA ALA A 29 -5.08 7.93 -6.98
C ALA A 29 -4.33 7.51 -8.25
N ILE A 30 -4.30 6.22 -8.54
CA ILE A 30 -3.72 5.68 -9.76
C ILE A 30 -4.70 5.93 -10.91
N ALA A 31 -4.30 6.74 -11.89
CA ALA A 31 -5.06 6.94 -13.11
C ALA A 31 -4.81 5.79 -14.11
N PHE A 32 -3.53 5.49 -14.33
CA PHE A 32 -3.07 4.38 -15.15
C PHE A 32 -1.91 3.69 -14.43
N ASP A 33 -1.53 2.50 -14.87
CA ASP A 33 -0.41 1.78 -14.25
C ASP A 33 0.88 2.61 -14.27
N GLY A 34 1.37 2.97 -13.09
CA GLY A 34 2.54 3.84 -12.91
C GLY A 34 2.30 5.34 -13.13
N ILE A 35 1.05 5.78 -13.26
CA ILE A 35 0.68 7.19 -13.41
C ILE A 35 -0.43 7.54 -12.42
N ASN A 36 -0.22 8.55 -11.60
CA ASN A 36 -1.23 9.01 -10.65
C ASN A 36 -2.26 9.96 -11.30
N ALA A 37 -3.28 10.31 -10.53
CA ALA A 37 -4.36 11.18 -10.99
C ALA A 37 -3.93 12.62 -11.30
N MET A 38 -2.74 13.03 -10.86
CA MET A 38 -2.16 14.33 -11.18
C MET A 38 -1.38 14.32 -12.50
N GLY A 39 -1.23 13.15 -13.13
CA GLY A 39 -0.43 12.96 -14.32
C GLY A 39 1.07 12.87 -14.07
N GLU A 40 1.47 12.56 -12.84
CA GLU A 40 2.86 12.31 -12.47
C GLU A 40 3.19 10.84 -12.63
N VAL A 41 4.43 10.53 -13.00
CA VAL A 41 4.92 9.14 -12.94
C VAL A 41 5.02 8.73 -11.48
N ASP A 42 4.26 7.72 -11.09
CA ASP A 42 4.16 7.22 -9.72
C ASP A 42 4.24 5.69 -9.70
N ILE A 43 5.45 5.20 -9.47
CA ILE A 43 5.76 3.78 -9.56
C ILE A 43 5.85 3.21 -8.15
N THR A 44 5.09 2.17 -7.87
CA THR A 44 5.12 1.44 -6.60
C THR A 44 5.75 0.07 -6.78
N GLU A 45 6.90 -0.13 -6.13
CA GLU A 45 7.55 -1.42 -6.01
C GLU A 45 7.19 -2.06 -4.68
N ARG A 46 6.39 -3.11 -4.72
CA ARG A 46 6.03 -3.87 -3.53
C ARG A 46 7.16 -4.78 -3.11
N LEU A 47 7.69 -4.56 -1.92
CA LEU A 47 8.82 -5.31 -1.38
C LEU A 47 8.37 -6.50 -0.54
N GLY A 48 7.23 -6.38 0.13
CA GLY A 48 6.67 -7.38 1.02
C GLY A 48 5.61 -6.76 1.90
N TYR A 49 5.23 -7.48 2.94
CA TYR A 49 4.29 -6.99 3.93
C TYR A 49 4.69 -7.42 5.34
N ILE A 50 4.23 -6.68 6.33
CA ILE A 50 4.30 -7.06 7.74
C ILE A 50 2.89 -7.43 8.17
N ASP A 51 2.70 -8.67 8.57
CA ASP A 51 1.45 -9.14 9.16
C ASP A 51 1.31 -8.55 10.57
N ILE A 52 0.23 -7.81 10.81
CA ILE A 52 -0.04 -7.17 12.10
C ILE A 52 -0.82 -8.10 13.02
N ASP A 53 -1.88 -8.71 12.50
CA ASP A 53 -2.85 -9.47 13.33
C ASP A 53 -3.56 -10.61 12.57
N GLY A 54 -3.00 -11.06 11.46
CA GLY A 54 -3.61 -12.07 10.58
C GLY A 54 -4.71 -11.53 9.67
N GLU A 55 -5.20 -10.31 9.88
CA GLU A 55 -6.17 -9.63 9.02
C GLU A 55 -5.62 -8.35 8.42
N ASN A 56 -4.75 -7.69 9.15
CA ASN A 56 -4.16 -6.42 8.77
C ASN A 56 -2.70 -6.60 8.41
N GLN A 57 -2.31 -6.05 7.28
CA GLN A 57 -0.94 -6.09 6.77
C GLN A 57 -0.45 -4.67 6.53
N ILE A 58 0.83 -4.44 6.75
CA ILE A 58 1.51 -3.22 6.35
C ILE A 58 2.33 -3.54 5.12
N ASP A 59 1.99 -2.93 4.01
CA ASP A 59 2.79 -3.05 2.81
C ASP A 59 4.13 -2.32 2.98
N LEU A 60 5.19 -3.04 2.68
CA LEU A 60 6.50 -2.46 2.50
C LEU A 60 6.65 -2.16 1.01
N SER A 61 6.59 -0.90 0.67
CA SER A 61 6.72 -0.44 -0.71
C SER A 61 7.79 0.62 -0.85
N LEU A 62 8.40 0.63 -2.01
CA LEU A 62 9.31 1.66 -2.46
C LEU A 62 8.61 2.39 -3.60
N ASN A 63 8.42 3.69 -3.46
CA ASN A 63 7.67 4.51 -4.40
C ASN A 63 8.58 5.50 -5.10
N PHE A 64 8.44 5.62 -6.42
CA PHE A 64 9.08 6.68 -7.21
C PHE A 64 8.02 7.66 -7.67
N ASN A 65 8.31 8.97 -7.55
CA ASN A 65 7.44 9.99 -8.11
C ASN A 65 8.27 11.03 -8.88
N SER A 66 7.87 11.33 -10.13
CA SER A 66 8.59 12.22 -11.03
C SER A 66 8.62 13.68 -10.58
N ASN A 67 7.64 14.11 -9.78
CA ASN A 67 7.59 15.48 -9.23
C ASN A 67 8.36 15.61 -7.90
N ARG A 68 8.85 14.52 -7.35
CA ARG A 68 9.59 14.56 -6.09
C ARG A 68 11.00 15.06 -6.30
N LYS A 69 11.28 16.24 -5.77
CA LYS A 69 12.61 16.86 -5.79
C LYS A 69 13.49 16.44 -4.60
N THR A 70 12.91 15.76 -3.61
CA THR A 70 13.63 15.28 -2.44
C THR A 70 14.14 13.85 -2.67
N ALA A 71 15.35 13.58 -2.23
CA ALA A 71 15.92 12.25 -2.29
C ALA A 71 15.57 11.45 -1.04
N SER A 72 15.19 10.17 -1.18
CA SER A 72 15.24 9.23 -0.08
C SER A 72 16.64 9.16 0.49
N LYS A 73 16.75 9.11 1.81
CA LYS A 73 18.04 8.92 2.50
C LYS A 73 18.73 7.60 2.09
N ILE A 74 17.93 6.61 1.71
CA ILE A 74 18.38 5.25 1.42
C ILE A 74 18.45 5.02 -0.09
N PHE A 75 17.37 5.30 -0.84
CA PHE A 75 17.20 4.89 -2.23
C PHE A 75 17.46 6.01 -3.25
N GLY A 76 17.59 7.25 -2.79
CA GLY A 76 17.99 8.38 -3.60
C GLY A 76 16.85 9.15 -4.26
N TYR A 77 17.22 9.94 -5.28
CA TYR A 77 16.34 10.91 -5.93
C TYR A 77 15.07 10.30 -6.51
N GLY A 78 13.93 10.93 -6.24
CA GLY A 78 12.61 10.51 -6.71
C GLY A 78 12.00 9.31 -5.97
N TRP A 79 12.82 8.53 -5.27
CA TRP A 79 12.36 7.37 -4.51
C TRP A 79 11.93 7.75 -3.10
N TRP A 80 11.04 6.93 -2.55
CA TRP A 80 10.48 7.10 -1.23
C TRP A 80 10.18 5.75 -0.58
N PHE A 81 10.80 5.51 0.57
CA PHE A 81 10.45 4.36 1.41
C PHE A 81 9.68 4.87 2.63
N GLY A 82 8.37 4.76 2.58
CA GLY A 82 7.43 5.46 3.44
C GLY A 82 7.75 5.41 4.93
N LEU A 83 8.13 4.23 5.43
CA LEU A 83 8.41 4.08 6.86
C LEU A 83 9.69 4.75 7.34
N THR A 84 10.61 5.11 6.47
CA THR A 84 11.89 5.73 6.86
C THR A 84 12.04 7.17 6.42
N ASP A 85 11.35 7.52 5.35
CA ASP A 85 11.46 8.84 4.74
C ASP A 85 10.39 9.81 5.24
N SER A 86 9.40 9.33 6.02
CA SER A 86 8.47 10.23 6.73
C SER A 86 9.19 11.10 7.76
N TYR A 87 8.77 12.34 7.87
CA TYR A 87 9.37 13.28 8.79
C TYR A 87 8.40 14.39 9.20
N ILE A 88 8.77 15.11 10.25
CA ILE A 88 8.08 16.30 10.72
C ILE A 88 9.03 17.49 10.59
N VAL A 89 8.54 18.56 10.01
CA VAL A 89 9.28 19.82 9.89
C VAL A 89 8.42 20.98 10.35
N LYS A 90 9.04 21.94 11.00
CA LYS A 90 8.37 23.19 11.36
C LYS A 90 8.10 23.99 10.09
N ASP A 91 6.82 24.26 9.83
CA ASP A 91 6.38 25.01 8.65
C ASP A 91 6.37 26.51 8.92
N THR A 92 5.69 26.91 10.02
CA THR A 92 5.69 28.29 10.52
C THR A 92 5.87 28.31 12.04
N ARG A 93 5.81 29.50 12.67
CA ARG A 93 5.82 29.61 14.14
C ARG A 93 4.73 28.77 14.79
N ASP A 94 3.56 28.68 14.15
CA ASP A 94 2.35 28.07 14.68
C ASP A 94 1.85 26.88 13.86
N SER A 95 2.71 26.28 13.04
CA SER A 95 2.39 25.08 12.28
C SER A 95 3.56 24.14 12.08
N TYR A 96 3.23 22.84 11.98
CA TYR A 96 4.11 21.78 11.55
C TYR A 96 3.58 21.15 10.26
N LYS A 97 4.49 20.72 9.41
CA LYS A 97 4.24 19.87 8.26
C LYS A 97 4.67 18.46 8.59
N PHE A 98 3.74 17.53 8.56
CA PHE A 98 4.01 16.11 8.64
C PHE A 98 4.01 15.53 7.22
N VAL A 99 5.14 15.00 6.79
CA VAL A 99 5.28 14.25 5.55
C VAL A 99 5.06 12.79 5.87
N MET A 100 3.95 12.25 5.36
CA MET A 100 3.45 10.92 5.68
C MET A 100 4.25 9.80 4.97
N PRO A 101 4.06 8.55 5.40
CA PRO A 101 4.67 7.39 4.72
C PRO A 101 4.33 7.27 3.22
N ASP A 102 3.19 7.76 2.79
CA ASP A 102 2.75 7.80 1.39
C ASP A 102 3.17 9.08 0.64
N ASN A 103 3.97 9.92 1.28
CA ASN A 103 4.44 11.22 0.81
C ASN A 103 3.38 12.34 0.82
N ASP A 104 2.20 12.11 1.32
CA ASP A 104 1.25 13.20 1.54
C ASP A 104 1.75 14.18 2.60
N ASN A 105 1.35 15.43 2.44
CA ASN A 105 1.74 16.49 3.32
C ASN A 105 0.55 16.95 4.15
N ILE A 106 0.67 16.85 5.45
CA ILE A 106 -0.36 17.32 6.39
C ILE A 106 0.16 18.54 7.12
N ILE A 107 -0.58 19.65 7.00
CA ILE A 107 -0.31 20.87 7.76
C ILE A 107 -1.12 20.83 9.04
N LEU A 108 -0.43 20.85 10.17
CA LEU A 108 -0.99 20.84 11.52
C LEU A 108 -0.78 22.21 12.14
N LYS A 109 -1.86 22.90 12.48
CA LYS A 109 -1.83 24.24 13.08
C LYS A 109 -2.02 24.16 14.58
N ARG A 110 -1.40 25.08 15.33
CA ARG A 110 -1.51 25.15 16.78
C ARG A 110 -2.97 25.21 17.23
N SER A 111 -3.32 24.33 18.16
CA SER A 111 -4.68 24.29 18.73
C SER A 111 -4.94 25.49 19.60
N TYR A 112 -6.12 26.11 19.46
CA TYR A 112 -6.56 27.21 20.33
C TYR A 112 -6.80 26.76 21.78
N LYS A 113 -7.20 25.49 21.97
CA LYS A 113 -7.54 24.95 23.29
C LYS A 113 -6.31 24.47 24.07
N ASN A 114 -5.32 23.94 23.38
CA ASN A 114 -4.10 23.44 24.00
C ASN A 114 -2.88 23.82 23.15
N LYS A 115 -2.07 24.75 23.67
CA LYS A 115 -0.90 25.29 22.97
C LYS A 115 0.21 24.25 22.68
N LYS A 116 0.17 23.07 23.31
CA LYS A 116 1.10 21.97 23.06
C LYS A 116 0.65 21.06 21.92
N LEU A 117 -0.60 21.18 21.48
CA LEU A 117 -1.14 20.37 20.40
C LEU A 117 -1.22 21.17 19.11
N PHE A 118 -1.00 20.46 18.00
CA PHE A 118 -1.21 20.95 16.65
C PHE A 118 -2.19 20.00 15.96
N GLU A 119 -3.17 20.55 15.26
CA GLU A 119 -4.26 19.77 14.70
C GLU A 119 -4.61 20.22 13.28
N THR A 120 -5.16 19.32 12.47
CA THR A 120 -5.81 19.70 11.22
C THR A 120 -7.15 20.36 11.51
N LYS A 121 -7.68 21.13 10.55
CA LYS A 121 -9.01 21.77 10.67
C LYS A 121 -10.12 20.74 10.99
N SER A 122 -10.04 19.55 10.44
CA SER A 122 -10.96 18.44 10.68
C SER A 122 -10.67 17.65 11.95
N LYS A 123 -9.57 17.97 12.66
CA LYS A 123 -9.07 17.22 13.84
C LYS A 123 -8.78 15.74 13.61
N ASN A 124 -8.63 15.34 12.36
CA ASN A 124 -8.33 13.97 12.00
C ASN A 124 -6.86 13.59 12.29
N TRP A 125 -6.01 14.61 12.42
CA TRP A 125 -4.61 14.46 12.75
C TRP A 125 -4.25 15.41 13.89
N ILE A 126 -3.55 14.87 14.88
CA ILE A 126 -3.11 15.61 16.05
C ILE A 126 -1.62 15.33 16.24
N LEU A 127 -0.82 16.39 16.31
CA LEU A 127 0.58 16.34 16.68
C LEU A 127 0.76 16.90 18.09
N GLU A 128 1.53 16.20 18.89
CA GLU A 128 1.96 16.59 20.21
C GLU A 128 3.48 16.64 20.27
N GLU A 129 4.02 17.72 20.83
CA GLU A 129 5.44 17.80 21.17
C GLU A 129 5.70 16.97 22.43
N ILE A 130 6.57 15.96 22.31
CA ILE A 130 6.98 15.08 23.42
C ILE A 130 8.48 15.28 23.71
N PRO A 131 9.00 14.79 24.85
CA PRO A 131 10.43 14.86 25.14
C PRO A 131 11.26 14.22 24.00
N ASN A 132 12.16 15.03 23.44
CA ASN A 132 13.06 14.66 22.33
C ASN A 132 12.37 14.32 20.99
N GLY A 133 11.12 14.77 20.76
CA GLY A 133 10.47 14.47 19.50
C GLY A 133 9.00 14.85 19.40
N PHE A 134 8.27 14.07 18.63
CA PHE A 134 6.87 14.31 18.30
C PHE A 134 6.07 13.02 18.32
N SER A 135 4.81 13.12 18.72
CA SER A 135 3.80 12.09 18.52
C SER A 135 2.74 12.61 17.56
N VAL A 136 2.44 11.86 16.50
CA VAL A 136 1.38 12.22 15.54
C VAL A 136 0.33 11.12 15.55
N THR A 137 -0.89 11.48 15.94
CA THR A 137 -2.03 10.56 15.98
C THR A 137 -2.94 10.82 14.79
N GLY A 138 -3.19 9.79 13.96
CA GLY A 138 -4.16 9.82 12.87
C GLY A 138 -5.57 9.42 13.31
N SER A 139 -6.55 9.71 12.46
CA SER A 139 -7.98 9.48 12.72
C SER A 139 -8.34 8.02 13.02
N CYS A 140 -7.55 7.06 12.52
CA CYS A 140 -7.75 5.63 12.77
C CYS A 140 -7.04 5.14 14.04
N GLY A 141 -6.53 6.03 14.88
CA GLY A 141 -5.80 5.68 16.09
C GLY A 141 -4.38 5.17 15.86
N VAL A 142 -3.85 5.28 14.65
CA VAL A 142 -2.43 5.03 14.41
C VAL A 142 -1.61 6.18 14.96
N ILE A 143 -0.54 5.87 15.70
CA ILE A 143 0.34 6.85 16.32
C ILE A 143 1.75 6.66 15.76
N PHE A 144 2.29 7.70 15.15
CA PHE A 144 3.67 7.80 14.71
C PHE A 144 4.48 8.54 15.77
N ILE A 145 5.56 7.95 16.25
CA ILE A 145 6.45 8.56 17.24
C ILE A 145 7.79 8.82 16.57
N PHE A 146 8.20 10.07 16.55
CA PHE A 146 9.48 10.51 16.02
C PHE A 146 10.41 10.93 17.16
N LYS A 147 11.66 10.49 17.10
CA LYS A 147 12.73 10.92 18.00
C LYS A 147 13.92 11.38 17.19
N ARG A 148 14.49 12.53 17.50
CA ARG A 148 15.65 13.10 16.80
C ARG A 148 15.48 13.10 15.27
N ASN A 149 14.28 13.42 14.77
CA ASN A 149 13.90 13.43 13.36
C ASN A 149 13.86 12.06 12.66
N PHE A 150 13.90 10.96 13.41
CA PHE A 150 13.70 9.62 12.89
C PHE A 150 12.38 9.05 13.40
N LEU A 151 11.71 8.27 12.55
CA LEU A 151 10.56 7.48 12.98
C LEU A 151 11.02 6.39 13.95
N ASP A 152 10.64 6.49 15.22
CA ASP A 152 11.04 5.56 16.29
C ASP A 152 10.04 4.41 16.44
N GLN A 153 8.74 4.75 16.35
CA GLN A 153 7.67 3.77 16.53
C GLN A 153 6.46 4.10 15.67
N VAL A 154 5.74 3.05 15.27
CA VAL A 154 4.36 3.15 14.77
C VAL A 154 3.49 2.24 15.63
N LYS A 155 2.50 2.83 16.31
CA LYS A 155 1.53 2.10 17.13
C LYS A 155 0.20 2.02 16.40
N TYR A 156 -0.31 0.83 16.22
CA TYR A 156 -1.59 0.57 15.57
C TYR A 156 -2.71 0.44 16.61
N SER A 157 -3.93 0.74 16.20
CA SER A 157 -5.11 0.68 17.08
C SER A 157 -5.39 -0.70 17.69
N ASN A 158 -4.89 -1.76 17.07
CA ASN A 158 -4.96 -3.13 17.59
C ASN A 158 -3.90 -3.47 18.65
N GLY A 159 -3.10 -2.48 19.08
CA GLY A 159 -2.03 -2.64 20.07
C GLY A 159 -0.68 -3.08 19.50
N THR A 160 -0.61 -3.42 18.20
CA THR A 160 0.68 -3.75 17.58
C THR A 160 1.55 -2.51 17.48
N THR A 161 2.83 -2.66 17.86
CA THR A 161 3.81 -1.58 17.76
C THR A 161 5.00 -2.06 16.94
N LEU A 162 5.34 -1.29 15.92
CA LEU A 162 6.61 -1.42 15.19
C LEU A 162 7.65 -0.51 15.83
N PHE A 163 8.85 -1.00 15.97
CA PHE A 163 10.02 -0.27 16.47
C PHE A 163 11.08 -0.19 15.39
N PHE A 164 11.63 0.97 15.18
CA PHE A 164 12.66 1.24 14.18
C PHE A 164 14.00 1.49 14.87
N LYS A 165 15.01 0.71 14.54
CA LYS A 165 16.37 0.87 15.08
C LYS A 165 17.29 1.45 14.03
N TYR A 166 18.00 2.50 14.39
CA TYR A 166 18.97 3.20 13.54
C TYR A 166 20.37 3.10 14.13
N GLU A 167 21.36 3.05 13.25
CA GLU A 167 22.76 3.12 13.58
C GLU A 167 23.47 4.03 12.57
N GLY A 168 24.18 5.05 13.06
CA GLY A 168 24.81 6.04 12.17
C GLY A 168 23.83 6.76 11.22
N GLY A 169 22.56 6.89 11.61
CA GLY A 169 21.50 7.47 10.77
C GLY A 169 20.87 6.52 9.76
N ASN A 170 21.38 5.31 9.62
CA ASN A 170 20.82 4.29 8.74
C ASN A 170 19.84 3.38 9.49
N LEU A 171 18.70 3.07 8.89
CA LEU A 171 17.77 2.07 9.43
C LEU A 171 18.43 0.69 9.41
N LYS A 172 18.50 0.04 10.55
CA LYS A 172 19.08 -1.30 10.71
C LYS A 172 18.04 -2.39 10.86
N GLN A 173 16.90 -2.05 11.48
CA GLN A 173 15.96 -3.08 11.88
C GLN A 173 14.57 -2.51 12.08
N ILE A 174 13.56 -3.27 11.64
CA ILE A 174 12.16 -3.10 12.01
C ILE A 174 11.76 -4.29 12.88
N ASN A 175 11.20 -4.03 14.06
CA ASN A 175 10.76 -5.04 15.00
C ASN A 175 9.27 -4.95 15.24
N ALA A 176 8.63 -6.09 15.47
CA ALA A 176 7.32 -6.17 16.11
C ALA A 176 7.38 -7.14 17.29
N LYS A 177 6.70 -6.82 18.38
CA LYS A 177 6.65 -7.68 19.58
C LYS A 177 8.03 -8.14 20.07
N GLY A 178 9.04 -7.27 19.94
CA GLY A 178 10.41 -7.59 20.34
C GLY A 178 11.21 -8.44 19.35
N THR A 179 10.60 -8.94 18.30
CA THR A 179 11.25 -9.79 17.28
C THR A 179 11.59 -8.99 16.03
N PRO A 180 12.80 -9.16 15.45
CA PRO A 180 13.12 -8.60 14.15
C PRO A 180 12.21 -9.15 13.06
N ILE A 181 11.64 -8.25 12.24
CA ILE A 181 10.84 -8.62 11.07
C ILE A 181 11.63 -8.37 9.81
N VAL A 182 12.29 -7.22 9.75
CA VAL A 182 13.13 -6.81 8.63
C VAL A 182 14.46 -6.31 9.16
N LEU A 183 15.54 -6.80 8.56
CA LEU A 183 16.91 -6.37 8.85
C LEU A 183 17.48 -5.67 7.62
N PHE A 184 18.20 -4.57 7.83
CA PHE A 184 18.90 -3.84 6.79
C PHE A 184 20.40 -3.97 6.97
N ARG A 185 21.07 -4.36 5.90
CA ARG A 185 22.55 -4.40 5.83
C ARG A 185 23.01 -3.49 4.71
N TYR A 186 24.09 -2.80 4.93
CA TYR A 186 24.70 -1.87 3.98
C TYR A 186 26.14 -2.29 3.74
N ASP A 187 26.54 -2.41 2.50
CA ASP A 187 27.95 -2.61 2.17
C ASP A 187 28.67 -1.29 1.86
N LYS A 188 29.97 -1.36 1.76
CA LYS A 188 30.81 -0.20 1.45
C LYS A 188 30.66 0.35 0.03
N TYR A 189 29.95 -0.37 -0.83
CA TYR A 189 29.71 0.00 -2.22
C TYR A 189 28.32 0.61 -2.46
N GLY A 190 27.56 0.87 -1.38
CA GLY A 190 26.22 1.43 -1.47
C GLY A 190 25.12 0.41 -1.75
N THR A 191 25.44 -0.90 -1.68
CA THR A 191 24.42 -1.94 -1.79
C THR A 191 23.65 -2.08 -0.48
N ILE A 192 22.34 -2.21 -0.59
CA ILE A 192 21.43 -2.37 0.52
C ILE A 192 20.80 -3.75 0.44
N TYR A 193 20.83 -4.46 1.54
CA TYR A 193 20.14 -5.75 1.68
C TYR A 193 19.00 -5.58 2.68
N MET A 194 17.82 -6.01 2.28
CA MET A 194 16.62 -6.04 3.10
C MET A 194 16.23 -7.49 3.33
N ASP A 195 16.51 -7.98 4.53
CA ASP A 195 16.28 -9.38 4.89
C ASP A 195 14.96 -9.51 5.66
N PHE A 196 14.04 -10.28 5.12
CA PHE A 196 12.77 -10.63 5.77
C PHE A 196 12.99 -11.87 6.63
N ALA A 197 13.01 -11.67 7.95
CA ALA A 197 13.44 -12.70 8.89
C ALA A 197 12.55 -13.95 8.88
N LYS A 198 11.23 -13.78 8.72
CA LYS A 198 10.28 -14.91 8.68
C LYS A 198 10.29 -15.65 7.35
N GLU A 199 10.44 -14.91 6.26
CA GLU A 199 10.29 -15.44 4.89
C GLU A 199 11.58 -16.05 4.34
N LYS A 200 12.71 -15.91 5.06
CA LYS A 200 14.05 -16.28 4.56
C LYS A 200 14.34 -15.68 3.18
N ARG A 201 13.84 -14.49 2.97
CA ARG A 201 13.88 -13.74 1.72
C ARG A 201 14.76 -12.52 1.89
N THR A 202 15.59 -12.24 0.89
CA THR A 202 16.42 -11.04 0.84
C THR A 202 16.15 -10.28 -0.43
N ILE A 203 15.95 -8.98 -0.33
CA ILE A 203 15.97 -8.10 -1.49
C ILE A 203 17.26 -7.29 -1.43
N ARG A 204 18.02 -7.37 -2.52
CA ARG A 204 19.22 -6.55 -2.71
C ARG A 204 18.91 -5.36 -3.59
N PHE A 205 19.33 -4.19 -3.17
CA PHE A 205 19.26 -2.96 -3.95
C PHE A 205 20.66 -2.43 -4.21
N LYS A 206 20.97 -2.14 -5.46
CA LYS A 206 22.17 -1.42 -5.83
C LYS A 206 21.82 0.03 -6.09
N VAL A 207 22.48 0.92 -5.36
CA VAL A 207 22.32 2.37 -5.48
C VAL A 207 23.62 2.92 -6.05
N SER A 208 23.52 3.69 -7.13
CA SER A 208 24.67 4.32 -7.78
C SER A 208 24.68 5.81 -7.50
N GLU A 209 25.85 6.40 -7.28
CA GLU A 209 26.00 7.84 -7.21
C GLU A 209 26.10 8.45 -8.61
N VAL A 210 25.35 9.50 -8.84
CA VAL A 210 25.34 10.26 -10.09
C VAL A 210 25.67 11.71 -9.79
N SER A 211 26.67 12.25 -10.48
CA SER A 211 27.13 13.63 -10.27
C SER A 211 25.97 14.62 -10.46
N GLY A 212 25.79 15.51 -9.49
CA GLY A 212 24.73 16.52 -9.48
C GLY A 212 23.35 16.03 -8.99
N TYR A 213 23.13 14.69 -8.89
CA TYR A 213 21.81 14.12 -8.50
C TYR A 213 21.91 13.22 -7.25
N GLY A 214 23.11 12.93 -6.77
CA GLY A 214 23.33 12.07 -5.60
C GLY A 214 23.04 10.60 -5.92
N LYS A 215 22.38 9.92 -4.99
CA LYS A 215 22.07 8.49 -5.11
C LYS A 215 20.86 8.24 -6.01
N LEU A 216 20.95 7.17 -6.80
CA LEU A 216 19.85 6.66 -7.65
C LEU A 216 19.78 5.15 -7.55
N LEU A 217 18.57 4.60 -7.41
CA LEU A 217 18.35 3.17 -7.45
C LEU A 217 18.67 2.64 -8.85
N ALA A 218 19.60 1.70 -8.96
CA ALA A 218 20.05 1.14 -10.23
C ALA A 218 19.55 -0.30 -10.46
N GLU A 219 19.44 -1.10 -9.39
CA GLU A 219 19.06 -2.51 -9.52
C GLU A 219 18.34 -3.00 -8.26
N GLN A 220 17.36 -3.87 -8.46
CA GLN A 220 16.71 -4.65 -7.42
C GLN A 220 16.75 -6.13 -7.79
N VAL A 221 17.16 -6.98 -6.84
CA VAL A 221 17.20 -8.44 -7.01
C VAL A 221 16.53 -9.10 -5.82
N ASP A 222 15.61 -10.02 -6.08
CA ASP A 222 14.86 -10.75 -5.08
C ASP A 222 15.41 -12.18 -4.92
N PHE A 223 15.87 -12.55 -3.72
CA PHE A 223 16.40 -13.86 -3.39
C PHE A 223 15.39 -14.65 -2.50
N PRO A 224 15.28 -15.98 -2.67
CA PRO A 224 16.14 -16.84 -3.48
C PRO A 224 15.85 -16.81 -4.99
N ASN A 225 14.83 -16.09 -5.44
CA ASN A 225 14.47 -16.07 -6.87
C ASN A 225 15.25 -15.00 -7.65
N ALA A 226 16.55 -15.19 -7.81
CA ALA A 226 17.42 -14.24 -8.52
C ALA A 226 17.03 -14.00 -10.01
N LYS A 227 16.03 -14.72 -10.55
CA LYS A 227 15.48 -14.45 -11.88
C LYS A 227 14.66 -13.16 -11.93
N ARG A 228 14.23 -12.61 -10.78
CA ARG A 228 13.51 -11.34 -10.68
C ARG A 228 14.49 -10.20 -10.48
N ILE A 229 15.20 -9.85 -11.55
CA ILE A 229 16.10 -8.69 -11.56
C ILE A 229 15.39 -7.55 -12.25
N LYS A 230 15.21 -6.43 -11.54
CA LYS A 230 14.78 -5.16 -12.12
C LYS A 230 15.98 -4.22 -12.22
N LYS A 231 16.15 -3.62 -13.37
CA LYS A 231 17.16 -2.58 -13.60
C LYS A 231 16.47 -1.27 -13.87
N TYR A 232 17.01 -0.22 -13.28
CA TYR A 232 16.50 1.14 -13.41
C TYR A 232 17.58 1.99 -14.10
N SER A 233 17.18 2.75 -15.08
CA SER A 233 18.05 3.74 -15.71
C SER A 233 17.32 5.05 -15.90
N TYR A 234 18.06 6.14 -15.92
CA TYR A 234 17.51 7.50 -15.91
C TYR A 234 18.15 8.33 -17.00
N LYS A 235 17.38 9.24 -17.60
CA LYS A 235 17.94 10.34 -18.37
C LYS A 235 17.72 11.65 -17.65
N PHE A 236 18.64 12.56 -17.87
CA PHE A 236 18.69 13.84 -17.20
C PHE A 236 18.58 14.96 -18.24
N SER A 237 17.84 16.00 -17.86
CA SER A 237 17.81 17.29 -18.53
C SER A 237 18.49 18.33 -17.64
N ASN A 238 18.58 19.58 -18.09
CA ASN A 238 19.13 20.68 -17.30
C ASN A 238 18.38 20.91 -15.97
N ASN A 239 17.10 20.47 -15.88
CA ASN A 239 16.21 20.71 -14.74
C ASN A 239 15.97 19.46 -13.88
N GLY A 240 16.64 18.35 -14.14
CA GLY A 240 16.50 17.14 -13.36
C GLY A 240 16.34 15.87 -14.18
N VAL A 241 15.88 14.79 -13.54
CA VAL A 241 15.51 13.56 -14.23
C VAL A 241 14.26 13.81 -15.05
N ASN A 242 14.23 13.37 -16.30
CA ASN A 242 13.10 13.47 -17.22
C ASN A 242 12.69 12.15 -17.87
N GLU A 243 13.41 11.07 -17.58
CA GLU A 243 13.06 9.72 -18.01
C GLU A 243 13.47 8.71 -16.94
N ILE A 244 12.62 7.72 -16.71
CA ILE A 244 12.99 6.49 -16.02
C ILE A 244 12.66 5.30 -16.91
N SER A 245 13.58 4.36 -17.02
CA SER A 245 13.38 3.08 -17.67
C SER A 245 13.48 1.95 -16.65
N ILE A 246 12.52 1.04 -16.66
CA ILE A 246 12.48 -0.15 -15.82
C ILE A 246 12.55 -1.37 -16.72
N THR A 247 13.60 -2.14 -16.57
CA THR A 247 13.80 -3.38 -17.32
C THR A 247 13.70 -4.57 -16.39
N GLN A 248 12.84 -5.53 -16.74
CA GLN A 248 12.72 -6.80 -16.05
C GLN A 248 12.63 -7.92 -17.10
N ASN A 249 13.58 -8.85 -17.08
CA ASN A 249 13.72 -9.89 -18.10
C ASN A 249 13.88 -9.26 -19.51
N ASP A 250 12.99 -9.59 -20.43
CA ASP A 250 12.94 -9.11 -21.81
C ASP A 250 11.99 -7.93 -22.03
N GLU A 251 11.37 -7.42 -20.96
CA GLU A 251 10.43 -6.31 -20.99
C GLU A 251 11.06 -5.04 -20.42
N THR A 252 10.88 -3.93 -21.14
CA THR A 252 11.30 -2.62 -20.65
C THR A 252 10.14 -1.64 -20.76
N LYS A 253 9.89 -0.93 -19.68
CA LYS A 253 8.91 0.14 -19.60
C LYS A 253 9.64 1.45 -19.38
N LYS A 254 9.35 2.46 -20.20
CA LYS A 254 9.94 3.80 -20.11
C LYS A 254 8.86 4.82 -19.89
N TYR A 255 9.12 5.76 -19.00
CA TYR A 255 8.27 6.90 -18.72
C TYR A 255 9.06 8.17 -19.01
N PHE A 256 8.44 9.08 -19.71
CA PHE A 256 9.00 10.38 -20.08
C PHE A 256 8.11 11.49 -19.55
N TRP A 257 8.69 12.50 -18.95
CA TRP A 257 7.94 13.64 -18.43
C TRP A 257 8.62 14.96 -18.73
N GLU A 258 7.85 16.03 -18.64
CA GLU A 258 8.35 17.39 -18.79
C GLU A 258 9.14 17.78 -17.54
N SER A 259 10.29 18.40 -17.75
CA SER A 259 11.25 18.75 -16.68
C SER A 259 10.70 19.71 -15.64
N ASP A 260 9.74 20.55 -15.99
CA ASP A 260 9.28 21.65 -15.13
C ASP A 260 8.12 21.31 -14.19
N GLY A 261 7.50 20.13 -14.31
CA GLY A 261 6.36 19.76 -13.49
C GLY A 261 6.24 18.29 -13.14
N GLY A 262 7.15 17.46 -13.63
CA GLY A 262 7.09 16.01 -13.42
C GLY A 262 5.90 15.32 -14.10
N LEU A 263 5.17 16.04 -14.97
CA LEU A 263 3.97 15.53 -15.62
C LEU A 263 4.33 14.62 -16.79
N ILE A 264 3.70 13.45 -16.85
CA ILE A 264 3.93 12.47 -17.91
C ILE A 264 3.62 13.05 -19.29
N ALA A 265 4.54 12.84 -20.22
CA ALA A 265 4.36 13.17 -21.62
C ALA A 265 4.14 11.92 -22.48
N ARG A 266 4.91 10.88 -22.20
CA ARG A 266 4.89 9.65 -22.97
C ARG A 266 5.30 8.45 -22.14
N GLU A 267 4.80 7.27 -22.53
CA GLU A 267 5.15 5.98 -22.01
C GLU A 267 5.44 5.03 -23.18
N GLU A 268 6.45 4.18 -23.04
CA GLU A 268 6.85 3.22 -24.07
C GLU A 268 7.05 1.84 -23.45
N PHE A 269 6.55 0.82 -24.13
CA PHE A 269 6.70 -0.58 -23.78
C PHE A 269 7.54 -1.29 -24.82
N TYR A 270 8.57 -1.96 -24.39
CA TYR A 270 9.44 -2.78 -25.23
C TYR A 270 9.36 -4.23 -24.78
N LYS A 271 9.38 -5.14 -25.77
CA LYS A 271 9.53 -6.57 -25.55
C LYS A 271 10.63 -7.09 -26.46
N ASN A 272 11.58 -7.83 -25.93
CA ASN A 272 12.77 -8.27 -26.68
C ASN A 272 13.47 -7.11 -27.43
N ASN A 273 13.62 -5.98 -26.76
CA ASN A 273 14.18 -4.72 -27.31
C ASN A 273 13.44 -4.14 -28.52
N ARG A 274 12.22 -4.59 -28.81
CA ARG A 274 11.37 -3.99 -29.86
C ARG A 274 10.23 -3.23 -29.21
N LEU A 275 9.93 -2.05 -29.74
CA LEU A 275 8.79 -1.26 -29.31
C LEU A 275 7.50 -2.06 -29.58
N ALA A 276 6.78 -2.41 -28.52
CA ALA A 276 5.52 -3.12 -28.59
C ALA A 276 4.33 -2.17 -28.63
N ASP A 277 4.38 -1.10 -27.81
CA ASP A 277 3.36 -0.05 -27.80
C ASP A 277 3.95 1.23 -27.18
N SER A 278 3.29 2.36 -27.45
CA SER A 278 3.56 3.62 -26.77
C SER A 278 2.27 4.40 -26.56
N TYR A 279 2.25 5.19 -25.49
CA TYR A 279 1.13 6.07 -25.17
C TYR A 279 1.62 7.50 -25.07
N GLU A 280 0.91 8.42 -25.75
CA GLU A 280 1.06 9.85 -25.57
C GLU A 280 0.01 10.36 -24.58
N TYR A 281 0.39 11.26 -23.71
CA TYR A 281 -0.46 11.81 -22.67
C TYR A 281 -0.82 13.26 -22.97
N THR A 282 -2.08 13.60 -22.77
CA THR A 282 -2.59 14.96 -22.81
C THR A 282 -3.10 15.31 -21.42
N ILE A 283 -2.50 16.35 -20.86
CA ILE A 283 -2.89 16.91 -19.56
C ILE A 283 -3.56 18.25 -19.85
N PRO A 284 -4.77 18.52 -19.33
CA PRO A 284 -5.45 19.78 -19.57
C PRO A 284 -4.66 20.96 -19.00
N ASN A 285 -4.80 22.10 -19.62
CA ASN A 285 -4.15 23.34 -19.20
C ASN A 285 -4.49 23.66 -17.74
N LYS A 286 -3.51 24.22 -17.03
CA LYS A 286 -3.66 24.63 -15.62
C LYS A 286 -4.79 25.64 -15.39
N ASP A 287 -5.25 26.29 -16.44
CA ASP A 287 -6.26 27.36 -16.39
C ASP A 287 -7.70 26.83 -16.48
N ASP A 288 -7.93 25.57 -16.88
CA ASP A 288 -9.24 24.90 -16.85
C ASP A 288 -9.57 24.33 -15.46
N VAL A 289 -9.17 25.02 -14.42
CA VAL A 289 -9.05 24.53 -13.04
C VAL A 289 -10.40 24.29 -12.36
N ASP A 290 -11.52 24.60 -12.98
CA ASP A 290 -12.70 24.81 -12.15
C ASP A 290 -13.62 23.61 -11.90
N LYS A 291 -13.54 22.49 -12.57
CA LYS A 291 -14.43 21.36 -12.17
C LYS A 291 -13.91 19.94 -12.36
N TYR A 292 -13.15 19.63 -13.40
CA TYR A 292 -12.73 18.25 -13.67
C TYR A 292 -11.29 18.20 -14.19
N LYS A 293 -10.36 17.67 -13.42
CA LYS A 293 -9.05 17.32 -13.96
C LYS A 293 -9.21 16.01 -14.73
N TYR A 294 -8.84 15.98 -15.98
CA TYR A 294 -8.77 14.76 -16.77
C TYR A 294 -7.35 14.53 -17.27
N LEU A 295 -7.01 13.26 -17.39
CA LEU A 295 -5.78 12.79 -18.01
C LEU A 295 -6.18 11.87 -19.15
N LYS A 296 -5.74 12.18 -20.35
CA LYS A 296 -5.94 11.32 -21.53
C LYS A 296 -4.65 10.65 -21.91
N ARG A 297 -4.75 9.40 -22.35
CA ARG A 297 -3.65 8.73 -23.05
C ARG A 297 -4.15 8.09 -24.33
N LYS A 298 -3.31 8.12 -25.38
CA LYS A 298 -3.60 7.54 -26.68
C LYS A 298 -2.53 6.53 -27.06
N SER A 299 -2.96 5.29 -27.36
CA SER A 299 -2.08 4.23 -27.83
C SER A 299 -1.63 4.50 -29.27
N SER A 300 -0.34 4.29 -29.55
CA SER A 300 0.22 4.37 -30.90
C SER A 300 -0.17 3.18 -31.77
N SER A 301 -0.34 1.99 -31.20
CA SER A 301 -0.62 0.75 -31.92
C SER A 301 -2.08 0.66 -32.38
N ASN A 302 -3.04 0.94 -31.52
CA ASN A 302 -4.47 0.74 -31.81
C ASN A 302 -5.28 2.04 -31.86
N LYS A 303 -4.62 3.21 -31.64
CA LYS A 303 -5.23 4.54 -31.63
C LYS A 303 -6.34 4.77 -30.61
N LYS A 304 -6.56 3.83 -29.69
CA LYS A 304 -7.56 3.96 -28.62
C LYS A 304 -7.13 5.01 -27.61
N GLU A 305 -8.12 5.75 -27.11
CA GLU A 305 -7.94 6.72 -26.04
C GLU A 305 -8.52 6.18 -24.73
N ASP A 306 -7.75 6.31 -23.66
CA ASP A 306 -8.23 6.11 -22.30
C ASP A 306 -8.31 7.48 -21.62
N ILE A 307 -9.38 7.75 -20.89
CA ILE A 307 -9.59 9.01 -20.20
C ILE A 307 -9.82 8.74 -18.72
N PHE A 308 -9.09 9.47 -17.90
CA PHE A 308 -9.27 9.46 -16.45
C PHE A 308 -9.77 10.83 -16.00
N TYR A 309 -10.87 10.86 -15.27
CA TYR A 309 -11.48 12.06 -14.72
C TYR A 309 -11.39 12.08 -13.20
N ARG A 310 -11.28 13.27 -12.66
CA ARG A 310 -11.38 13.51 -11.25
C ARG A 310 -12.13 14.81 -10.97
N ASN A 311 -12.99 14.81 -9.98
CA ASN A 311 -13.67 16.02 -9.49
C ASN A 311 -13.21 16.39 -8.07
N ASP A 312 -13.61 17.58 -7.61
CA ASP A 312 -13.26 18.12 -6.29
C ASP A 312 -13.84 17.29 -5.13
N LYS A 313 -14.84 16.45 -5.42
CA LYS A 313 -15.46 15.55 -4.44
C LYS A 313 -14.71 14.22 -4.32
N GLY A 314 -13.61 14.05 -5.07
CA GLY A 314 -12.77 12.85 -5.03
C GLY A 314 -13.32 11.65 -5.80
N VAL A 315 -14.21 11.88 -6.77
CA VAL A 315 -14.70 10.85 -7.68
C VAL A 315 -13.67 10.64 -8.78
N SER A 316 -13.22 9.41 -8.97
CA SER A 316 -12.35 9.02 -10.08
C SER A 316 -13.16 8.25 -11.10
N VAL A 317 -13.06 8.65 -12.35
CA VAL A 317 -13.72 7.96 -13.46
C VAL A 317 -12.62 7.52 -14.43
N ASN A 318 -12.56 6.22 -14.70
CA ASN A 318 -11.69 5.67 -15.73
C ASN A 318 -12.57 5.21 -16.89
N GLN A 319 -12.46 5.88 -18.03
CA GLN A 319 -13.20 5.55 -19.25
C GLN A 319 -12.22 5.12 -20.33
N ARG A 320 -12.47 3.95 -20.92
CA ARG A 320 -11.70 3.46 -22.07
C ARG A 320 -12.46 3.67 -23.35
N ASP A 321 -11.75 4.06 -24.40
CA ASP A 321 -12.30 4.18 -25.73
C ASP A 321 -12.72 2.81 -26.29
N GLY A 322 -13.82 2.79 -27.03
CA GLY A 322 -14.44 1.55 -27.54
C GLY A 322 -15.60 1.08 -26.67
N GLY A 323 -16.07 1.92 -25.75
CA GLY A 323 -17.26 1.65 -24.94
C GLY A 323 -17.03 0.64 -23.84
N ASP A 324 -15.78 0.46 -23.47
CA ASP A 324 -15.46 -0.45 -22.40
C ASP A 324 -15.82 0.15 -21.02
N ILE A 325 -15.51 -0.51 -19.97
CA ILE A 325 -16.00 -0.27 -18.62
C ILE A 325 -15.63 1.10 -18.08
N VAL A 326 -16.61 1.88 -17.60
CA VAL A 326 -16.42 3.08 -16.80
C VAL A 326 -16.55 2.71 -15.33
N LYS A 327 -15.52 2.94 -14.53
CA LYS A 327 -15.56 2.75 -13.07
C LYS A 327 -15.57 4.09 -12.36
N ILE A 328 -16.53 4.28 -11.50
CA ILE A 328 -16.69 5.47 -10.67
C ILE A 328 -16.43 5.07 -9.23
N TYR A 329 -15.47 5.72 -8.58
CA TYR A 329 -15.17 5.51 -7.17
C TYR A 329 -15.62 6.73 -6.40
N GLU A 330 -16.60 6.58 -5.53
CA GLU A 330 -16.95 7.62 -4.58
C GLU A 330 -16.07 7.54 -3.36
N ASN A 331 -15.64 8.71 -2.92
CA ASN A 331 -14.88 8.84 -1.69
C ASN A 331 -15.74 8.65 -0.45
N MET A 332 -15.10 8.51 0.57
CA MET A 332 -15.27 7.92 1.84
C MET A 332 -15.65 8.85 2.95
N SER A 333 -16.20 8.24 4.01
CA SER A 333 -16.29 8.87 5.31
C SER A 333 -14.90 9.20 5.86
N ALA A 334 -14.82 10.21 6.73
CA ALA A 334 -13.59 10.69 7.35
C ALA A 334 -12.76 9.60 8.08
N ASN A 335 -13.36 8.45 8.39
CA ASN A 335 -12.74 7.38 9.15
C ASN A 335 -12.06 6.30 8.27
N CYS A 336 -12.18 6.38 6.94
CA CYS A 336 -11.77 5.30 6.03
C CYS A 336 -10.97 5.82 4.85
N TYR A 337 -9.96 6.65 5.11
CA TYR A 337 -9.13 7.22 4.07
C TYR A 337 -8.62 6.17 3.06
N GLY A 338 -8.77 6.47 1.78
CA GLY A 338 -8.25 5.63 0.70
C GLY A 338 -9.12 4.44 0.30
N LYS A 339 -10.26 4.16 0.96
CA LYS A 339 -11.14 3.02 0.64
C LYS A 339 -12.43 3.48 -0.03
N PRO A 340 -12.86 2.90 -1.14
CA PRO A 340 -14.07 3.30 -1.82
C PRO A 340 -15.30 2.99 -0.96
N ARG A 341 -16.18 3.97 -0.82
CA ARG A 341 -17.53 3.76 -0.26
C ARG A 341 -18.47 3.14 -1.29
N LYS A 342 -18.26 3.53 -2.56
CA LYS A 342 -19.06 3.07 -3.69
C LYS A 342 -18.15 2.85 -4.89
N ILE A 343 -18.37 1.76 -5.61
CA ILE A 343 -17.84 1.52 -6.94
C ILE A 343 -19.03 1.33 -7.87
N GLU A 344 -19.14 2.15 -8.89
CA GLU A 344 -20.12 1.99 -9.95
C GLU A 344 -19.38 1.62 -11.24
N THR A 345 -19.80 0.55 -11.87
CA THR A 345 -19.23 0.08 -13.14
C THR A 345 -20.28 0.15 -14.22
N LYS A 346 -20.05 0.97 -15.24
CA LYS A 346 -20.91 1.09 -16.44
C LYS A 346 -20.31 0.27 -17.57
N TYR A 347 -21.11 -0.57 -18.17
CA TYR A 347 -20.71 -1.42 -19.28
C TYR A 347 -21.20 -0.83 -20.62
N PRO A 348 -20.59 -1.23 -21.75
CA PRO A 348 -20.97 -0.75 -23.09
C PRO A 348 -22.41 -1.05 -23.46
N ASP A 349 -22.98 -2.14 -22.95
CA ASP A 349 -24.35 -2.57 -23.14
C ASP A 349 -25.39 -1.74 -22.33
N GLY A 350 -24.93 -0.71 -21.62
CA GLY A 350 -25.75 0.14 -20.75
C GLY A 350 -26.02 -0.44 -19.36
N ARG A 351 -25.55 -1.63 -19.08
CA ARG A 351 -25.67 -2.25 -17.75
C ARG A 351 -24.82 -1.49 -16.74
N ILE A 352 -25.35 -1.30 -15.54
CA ILE A 352 -24.67 -0.67 -14.41
C ILE A 352 -24.58 -1.68 -13.28
N GLU A 353 -23.39 -1.91 -12.76
CA GLU A 353 -23.16 -2.65 -11.52
C GLU A 353 -22.75 -1.68 -10.42
N GLU A 354 -23.39 -1.79 -9.25
CA GLU A 354 -23.08 -0.96 -8.09
C GLU A 354 -22.55 -1.83 -6.95
N GLN A 355 -21.45 -1.39 -6.34
CA GLN A 355 -20.87 -2.05 -5.18
C GLN A 355 -20.68 -1.00 -4.08
N LEU A 356 -21.29 -1.22 -2.91
CA LEU A 356 -21.24 -0.35 -1.74
C LEU A 356 -20.49 -1.05 -0.62
N PHE A 357 -19.66 -0.28 0.09
CA PHE A 357 -18.90 -0.75 1.23
C PHE A 357 -19.23 0.07 2.46
N LEU A 358 -19.54 -0.60 3.57
CA LEU A 358 -19.68 0.02 4.87
C LEU A 358 -18.50 -0.40 5.74
N TYR A 359 -18.04 0.54 6.55
CA TYR A 359 -16.86 0.36 7.41
C TYR A 359 -17.22 0.66 8.86
N ASP A 360 -16.50 0.02 9.80
CA ASP A 360 -16.57 0.38 11.21
C ASP A 360 -15.73 1.67 11.49
N ASP A 361 -15.74 2.10 12.74
CA ASP A 361 -14.97 3.26 13.23
C ASP A 361 -13.45 3.10 13.08
N LYS A 362 -12.96 1.87 12.95
CA LYS A 362 -11.57 1.53 12.68
C LYS A 362 -11.26 1.37 11.18
N GLY A 363 -12.21 1.68 10.30
CA GLY A 363 -12.03 1.60 8.85
C GLY A 363 -12.01 0.16 8.28
N ARG A 364 -12.55 -0.82 8.99
CA ARG A 364 -12.65 -2.20 8.53
C ARG A 364 -14.02 -2.48 7.94
N ILE A 365 -14.10 -3.24 6.84
CA ILE A 365 -15.38 -3.57 6.21
C ILE A 365 -16.26 -4.33 7.18
N ILE A 366 -17.51 -3.86 7.31
CA ILE A 366 -18.58 -4.53 8.06
C ILE A 366 -19.69 -5.02 7.17
N ARG A 367 -19.82 -4.49 5.95
CA ARG A 367 -20.81 -4.92 4.96
C ARG A 367 -20.37 -4.61 3.55
N GLU A 368 -20.68 -5.51 2.64
CA GLU A 368 -20.61 -5.30 1.20
C GLU A 368 -21.96 -5.55 0.57
N VAL A 369 -22.38 -4.62 -0.31
CA VAL A 369 -23.61 -4.71 -1.08
C VAL A 369 -23.25 -4.61 -2.55
N LYS A 370 -23.78 -5.51 -3.38
CA LYS A 370 -23.63 -5.45 -4.84
C LYS A 370 -25.02 -5.48 -5.48
N ASP A 371 -25.30 -4.48 -6.32
CA ASP A 371 -26.57 -4.33 -7.05
C ASP A 371 -27.80 -4.45 -6.11
N GLY A 372 -27.75 -3.78 -4.98
CA GLY A 372 -28.79 -3.80 -3.95
C GLY A 372 -28.84 -5.08 -3.11
N LYS A 373 -28.05 -6.11 -3.41
CA LYS A 373 -27.99 -7.34 -2.63
C LYS A 373 -26.81 -7.31 -1.66
N ILE A 374 -27.08 -7.57 -0.39
CA ILE A 374 -26.01 -7.72 0.60
C ILE A 374 -25.26 -9.01 0.28
N LEU A 375 -23.96 -8.91 -0.04
CA LEU A 375 -23.10 -10.05 -0.29
C LEU A 375 -22.68 -10.69 1.02
N PHE A 376 -22.24 -9.87 1.97
CA PHE A 376 -21.89 -10.32 3.29
C PHE A 376 -22.01 -9.21 4.35
N ASN A 377 -22.12 -9.65 5.59
CA ASN A 377 -21.96 -8.83 6.79
C ASN A 377 -20.82 -9.41 7.64
N VAL A 378 -20.14 -8.57 8.38
CA VAL A 378 -19.05 -8.97 9.29
C VAL A 378 -19.35 -8.45 10.69
N LYS A 379 -19.28 -9.35 11.69
CA LYS A 379 -19.36 -8.99 13.10
C LYS A 379 -18.07 -9.40 13.81
N ARG A 380 -17.51 -8.50 14.57
CA ARG A 380 -16.38 -8.74 15.45
C ARG A 380 -16.86 -8.73 16.89
N ASP A 381 -16.28 -9.55 17.74
CA ASP A 381 -16.57 -9.46 19.18
C ASP A 381 -15.88 -8.22 19.79
N ASP A 382 -16.35 -7.82 20.97
CA ASP A 382 -15.89 -6.58 21.62
C ASP A 382 -14.38 -6.60 21.96
N ASN A 383 -13.81 -7.79 22.18
CA ASN A 383 -12.39 -7.99 22.46
C ASN A 383 -11.56 -8.31 21.21
N GLU A 384 -12.21 -8.34 20.04
CA GLU A 384 -11.57 -8.69 18.76
C GLU A 384 -10.89 -10.09 18.77
N HIS A 385 -11.41 -11.01 19.57
CA HIS A 385 -10.94 -12.39 19.59
C HIS A 385 -11.64 -13.27 18.58
N SER A 386 -12.74 -12.79 17.97
CA SER A 386 -13.38 -13.52 16.89
C SER A 386 -14.02 -12.61 15.86
N ILE A 387 -14.14 -13.15 14.63
CA ILE A 387 -14.79 -12.53 13.49
C ILE A 387 -15.74 -13.55 12.90
N THR A 388 -16.98 -13.13 12.73
CA THR A 388 -18.00 -13.96 12.07
C THR A 388 -18.46 -13.25 10.79
N TYR A 389 -18.46 -14.00 9.70
CA TYR A 389 -19.03 -13.59 8.44
C TYR A 389 -20.42 -14.18 8.28
N TYR A 390 -21.33 -13.36 7.82
CA TYR A 390 -22.72 -13.70 7.58
C TYR A 390 -23.05 -13.45 6.12
N ASP A 391 -24.00 -14.19 5.57
CA ASP A 391 -24.62 -13.86 4.28
C ASP A 391 -25.51 -12.61 4.38
N GLY A 392 -26.18 -12.27 3.27
CA GLY A 392 -27.08 -11.12 3.21
C GLY A 392 -28.26 -11.19 4.18
N ASN A 393 -28.65 -12.39 4.63
CA ASN A 393 -29.75 -12.65 5.54
C ASN A 393 -29.31 -12.85 7.00
N TRP A 394 -28.07 -12.47 7.32
CA TRP A 394 -27.47 -12.67 8.63
C TRP A 394 -27.33 -14.15 9.06
N LYS A 395 -27.35 -15.08 8.10
CA LYS A 395 -27.00 -16.47 8.37
C LYS A 395 -25.48 -16.60 8.43
N PRO A 396 -24.90 -17.14 9.49
CA PRO A 396 -23.47 -17.24 9.59
C PRO A 396 -22.90 -18.21 8.55
N ILE A 397 -21.84 -17.78 7.86
CA ILE A 397 -21.13 -18.56 6.84
C ILE A 397 -19.90 -19.22 7.45
N TRP A 398 -19.10 -18.43 8.17
CA TRP A 398 -17.90 -18.89 8.84
C TRP A 398 -17.48 -17.97 9.98
N LYS A 399 -16.68 -18.51 10.89
CA LYS A 399 -16.12 -17.80 12.04
C LYS A 399 -14.62 -18.08 12.16
N LYS A 400 -13.82 -17.04 12.40
CA LYS A 400 -12.42 -17.14 12.83
C LYS A 400 -12.31 -16.77 14.30
N VAL A 401 -11.44 -17.49 15.02
CA VAL A 401 -11.09 -17.19 16.43
C VAL A 401 -9.59 -17.00 16.49
N PHE A 402 -9.15 -16.02 17.28
CA PHE A 402 -7.75 -15.62 17.41
C PHE A 402 -7.27 -15.85 18.86
N ASP A 403 -5.99 -16.15 19.01
CA ASP A 403 -5.32 -16.13 20.32
C ASP A 403 -4.96 -14.69 20.76
N SER A 404 -4.37 -14.56 21.92
CA SER A 404 -3.89 -13.28 22.45
C SER A 404 -2.80 -12.62 21.59
N GLN A 405 -2.15 -13.38 20.71
CA GLN A 405 -1.18 -12.88 19.74
C GLN A 405 -1.81 -12.58 18.38
N LYS A 406 -3.14 -12.59 18.28
CA LYS A 406 -3.92 -12.36 17.05
C LYS A 406 -3.64 -13.38 15.94
N ARG A 407 -3.18 -14.60 16.29
CA ARG A 407 -3.04 -15.71 15.35
C ARG A 407 -4.33 -16.51 15.31
N VAL A 408 -4.74 -16.96 14.11
CA VAL A 408 -5.95 -17.78 13.96
C VAL A 408 -5.76 -19.12 14.64
N ILE A 409 -6.56 -19.42 15.65
CA ILE A 409 -6.56 -20.71 16.36
C ILE A 409 -7.73 -21.61 15.98
N SER A 410 -8.78 -21.03 15.37
CA SER A 410 -9.91 -21.81 14.86
C SER A 410 -10.54 -21.11 13.65
N TYR A 411 -10.87 -21.90 12.65
CA TYR A 411 -11.70 -21.51 11.53
C TYR A 411 -12.85 -22.49 11.43
N GLU A 412 -14.07 -22.01 11.53
CA GLU A 412 -15.28 -22.82 11.57
C GLU A 412 -16.22 -22.37 10.44
N LYS A 413 -16.61 -23.30 9.59
CA LYS A 413 -17.69 -23.10 8.63
C LYS A 413 -18.99 -23.63 9.20
N PHE A 414 -20.06 -22.92 8.95
CA PHE A 414 -21.38 -23.33 9.41
C PHE A 414 -22.00 -24.46 8.55
N ASP A 415 -21.19 -25.10 7.70
CA ASP A 415 -21.46 -26.39 7.05
C ASP A 415 -21.08 -27.61 7.90
N GLY A 416 -20.65 -27.35 9.17
CA GLY A 416 -20.21 -28.37 10.11
C GLY A 416 -18.71 -28.71 10.02
N SER A 417 -17.93 -28.00 9.17
CA SER A 417 -16.49 -28.20 9.14
C SER A 417 -15.77 -27.20 10.05
N LYS A 418 -14.75 -27.67 10.76
CA LYS A 418 -13.93 -26.85 11.66
C LYS A 418 -12.46 -27.20 11.49
N THR A 419 -11.62 -26.19 11.35
CA THR A 419 -10.18 -26.34 11.38
C THR A 419 -9.64 -25.66 12.63
N THR A 420 -8.83 -26.36 13.40
CA THR A 420 -8.10 -25.79 14.53
C THR A 420 -6.61 -25.72 14.22
N PHE A 421 -5.96 -24.71 14.76
CA PHE A 421 -4.53 -24.48 14.54
C PHE A 421 -3.83 -24.42 15.88
N LYS A 422 -2.73 -25.17 15.99
CA LYS A 422 -1.83 -25.16 17.14
C LYS A 422 -0.44 -24.76 16.68
N TYR A 423 0.07 -23.66 17.21
CA TYR A 423 1.40 -23.15 16.90
C TYR A 423 2.42 -23.80 17.82
N LEU A 424 3.35 -24.53 17.25
CA LEU A 424 4.37 -25.28 17.97
C LEU A 424 5.61 -24.41 18.25
N LYS A 425 6.41 -24.80 19.26
CA LYS A 425 7.60 -24.02 19.68
C LYS A 425 8.68 -23.92 18.60
N ASN A 426 8.74 -24.87 17.69
CA ASN A 426 9.69 -24.92 16.57
C ASN A 426 9.25 -24.12 15.33
N GLY A 427 8.15 -23.36 15.44
CA GLY A 427 7.61 -22.58 14.32
C GLY A 427 6.66 -23.34 13.40
N GLU A 428 6.47 -24.64 13.62
CA GLU A 428 5.51 -25.45 12.88
C GLU A 428 4.07 -25.17 13.31
N ILE A 429 3.12 -25.46 12.42
CA ILE A 429 1.69 -25.30 12.65
C ILE A 429 1.01 -26.65 12.46
N GLU A 430 0.41 -27.16 13.52
CA GLU A 430 -0.46 -28.32 13.47
C GLU A 430 -1.88 -27.84 13.13
N ALA A 431 -2.44 -28.28 12.00
CA ALA A 431 -3.79 -27.99 11.60
C ALA A 431 -4.64 -29.25 11.58
N THR A 432 -5.74 -29.23 12.33
CA THR A 432 -6.70 -30.35 12.40
C THR A 432 -8.02 -29.92 11.78
N LEU A 433 -8.37 -30.53 10.65
CA LEU A 433 -9.68 -30.39 10.02
C LEU A 433 -10.62 -31.46 10.56
N THR A 434 -11.74 -31.04 11.12
CA THR A 434 -12.83 -31.93 11.55
C THR A 434 -14.06 -31.66 10.69
N LYS A 435 -14.64 -32.70 10.11
CA LYS A 435 -15.90 -32.66 9.36
C LYS A 435 -16.68 -33.95 9.57
N ASN A 436 -17.95 -33.85 9.90
CA ASN A 436 -18.84 -34.99 10.10
C ASN A 436 -18.26 -36.06 11.10
N GLY A 437 -17.66 -35.58 12.19
CA GLY A 437 -17.04 -36.43 13.22
C GLY A 437 -15.69 -37.06 12.81
N LYS A 438 -15.23 -36.87 11.59
CA LYS A 438 -13.90 -37.33 11.13
C LYS A 438 -12.89 -36.20 11.19
N SER A 439 -11.70 -36.49 11.70
CA SER A 439 -10.61 -35.53 11.82
C SER A 439 -9.38 -35.96 11.02
N ILE A 440 -8.76 -34.98 10.36
CA ILE A 440 -7.47 -35.15 9.67
C ILE A 440 -6.55 -34.05 10.20
N THR A 441 -5.39 -34.48 10.71
CA THR A 441 -4.34 -33.57 11.20
C THR A 441 -3.17 -33.55 10.21
N LYS A 442 -2.64 -32.36 9.96
CA LYS A 442 -1.42 -32.15 9.17
C LYS A 442 -0.52 -31.17 9.87
N ILE A 443 0.78 -31.35 9.71
CA ILE A 443 1.79 -30.42 10.22
C ILE A 443 2.40 -29.68 9.03
N PHE A 444 2.48 -28.38 9.16
CA PHE A 444 3.05 -27.46 8.20
C PHE A 444 4.28 -26.79 8.80
N ASN A 445 5.30 -26.57 7.97
CA ASN A 445 6.39 -25.71 8.36
C ASN A 445 5.96 -24.22 8.28
N GLU A 446 6.85 -23.32 8.67
CA GLU A 446 6.65 -21.88 8.60
C GLU A 446 6.30 -21.33 7.19
N ASN A 447 6.62 -22.07 6.11
CA ASN A 447 6.31 -21.74 4.73
C ASN A 447 4.98 -22.36 4.25
N LEU A 448 4.17 -22.90 5.17
CA LEU A 448 2.92 -23.60 4.90
C LEU A 448 3.07 -24.83 3.97
N THR A 449 4.25 -25.42 3.95
CA THR A 449 4.48 -26.71 3.27
C THR A 449 4.15 -27.85 4.22
N ILE A 450 3.37 -28.82 3.74
CA ILE A 450 3.04 -30.02 4.53
C ILE A 450 4.31 -30.84 4.73
N ILE A 451 4.63 -31.13 6.00
CA ILE A 451 5.80 -31.93 6.39
C ILE A 451 5.41 -33.24 7.07
N LYS A 452 4.14 -33.40 7.47
CA LYS A 452 3.61 -34.64 8.05
C LYS A 452 2.08 -34.75 7.90
#